data_b145e4b47b1c20ce0acf275c1a99e498
#
_entry.id   b145e4b47b1c20ce0acf275c1a99e498
#
_cell.length_a   1.000
_cell.length_b   1.000
_cell.length_c   1.000
_cell.angle_alpha   90.00
_cell.angle_beta   90.00
_cell.angle_gamma   90.00
#
_symmetry.space_group_name_H-M   'P 1'
#
loop_
_entity.id
_entity.type
_entity.pdbx_description
1 polymer ?
#
loop_
_entity_poly.entity_id
_entity_poly.type
_entity_poly.pdbx_seq_one_letter_code
_entity_poly.pdbx_strand_id
1 'polypeptide(L)'
;MSRLARWCFVVALVSLWADLCIRSAAADDSALETLRGQIESLAQTNGFSVSGLYHLKGDAVPEGDRDLRGRIAQLLAPFNYAIISNAGGGIDKIVISGRKSAAREVPQPDRVRTKSQAGHQLVDAILFGLNGQRRNARLMVDTGASAIVLPRSMIPALGYVEAELGEVTMQTANGLVKGRMAVLERVAVGRSVADDVAAAFVEDGALAGNMLLGMSFLGRFRMTIDKARNSITLEDK
;
A
#
# COMPACT_ATOMS: atom_id res chain seq x y z
N MET A 1 -11.66 7.18 -75.37
CA MET A 1 -11.43 6.74 -73.98
C MET A 1 -10.95 7.91 -73.20
N SER A 2 -11.62 8.25 -72.35
CA SER A 2 -12.42 9.33 -71.85
C SER A 2 -11.66 10.13 -70.78
N ARG A 3 -11.76 11.44 -70.87
CA ARG A 3 -11.14 12.44 -69.96
C ARG A 3 -11.60 12.33 -68.48
N LEU A 4 -12.48 11.40 -68.16
CA LEU A 4 -13.03 11.17 -66.80
C LEU A 4 -12.14 10.42 -65.85
N ALA A 5 -11.14 9.64 -66.36
CA ALA A 5 -10.25 8.82 -65.49
C ALA A 5 -9.11 9.63 -64.81
N ARG A 6 -8.83 10.86 -65.24
CA ARG A 6 -7.74 11.71 -64.69
C ARG A 6 -8.17 12.60 -63.50
N TRP A 7 -9.46 12.79 -63.30
CA TRP A 7 -9.98 13.61 -62.20
C TRP A 7 -10.16 12.85 -60.89
N CYS A 8 -10.41 11.52 -60.96
CA CYS A 8 -10.51 10.71 -59.76
C CYS A 8 -9.16 10.50 -59.00
N PHE A 9 -8.04 10.58 -59.71
CA PHE A 9 -6.72 10.40 -59.07
C PHE A 9 -6.22 11.65 -58.32
N VAL A 10 -6.63 12.86 -58.74
CA VAL A 10 -6.21 14.10 -58.07
C VAL A 10 -7.02 14.34 -56.79
N VAL A 11 -8.29 13.96 -56.78
CA VAL A 11 -9.15 14.10 -55.60
C VAL A 11 -8.75 13.10 -54.48
N ALA A 12 -8.29 11.88 -54.84
CA ALA A 12 -7.84 10.89 -53.90
C ALA A 12 -6.50 11.25 -53.21
N LEU A 13 -5.59 11.96 -53.89
CA LEU A 13 -4.32 12.42 -53.37
C LEU A 13 -4.46 13.60 -52.40
N VAL A 14 -5.40 14.50 -52.66
CA VAL A 14 -5.66 15.64 -51.78
C VAL A 14 -6.36 15.20 -50.48
N SER A 15 -7.22 14.19 -50.50
CA SER A 15 -7.85 13.63 -49.30
C SER A 15 -6.86 12.87 -48.43
N LEU A 16 -5.85 12.18 -49.00
CA LEU A 16 -4.82 11.49 -48.22
C LEU A 16 -3.85 12.45 -47.49
N TRP A 17 -3.58 13.63 -48.09
CA TRP A 17 -2.76 14.64 -47.45
C TRP A 17 -3.51 15.42 -46.35
N ALA A 18 -4.80 15.63 -46.53
CA ALA A 18 -5.66 16.26 -45.52
C ALA A 18 -5.80 15.33 -44.28
N ASP A 19 -6.00 14.02 -44.47
CA ASP A 19 -6.09 13.05 -43.39
C ASP A 19 -4.74 12.87 -42.67
N LEU A 20 -3.60 13.00 -43.35
CA LEU A 20 -2.29 12.92 -42.75
C LEU A 20 -1.95 14.17 -41.94
N CYS A 21 -2.34 15.36 -42.38
CA CYS A 21 -2.20 16.62 -41.63
C CYS A 21 -3.12 16.65 -40.39
N ILE A 22 -4.37 16.16 -40.52
CA ILE A 22 -5.33 16.13 -39.40
C ILE A 22 -4.89 15.12 -38.36
N ARG A 23 -4.35 13.98 -38.78
CA ARG A 23 -3.80 13.00 -37.84
C ARG A 23 -2.53 13.48 -37.15
N SER A 24 -1.68 14.25 -37.80
CA SER A 24 -0.51 14.86 -37.17
C SER A 24 -0.89 15.93 -36.15
N ALA A 25 -1.88 16.79 -36.46
CA ALA A 25 -2.36 17.80 -35.51
C ALA A 25 -3.09 17.16 -34.30
N ALA A 26 -3.91 16.12 -34.53
CA ALA A 26 -4.60 15.42 -33.44
C ALA A 26 -3.65 14.59 -32.55
N ALA A 27 -2.53 14.10 -33.10
CA ALA A 27 -1.51 13.41 -32.33
C ALA A 27 -0.69 14.37 -31.46
N ASP A 28 -0.52 15.60 -31.91
CA ASP A 28 0.22 16.64 -31.17
C ASP A 28 -0.65 17.24 -30.04
N ASP A 29 -1.95 17.39 -30.26
CA ASP A 29 -2.90 17.89 -29.27
C ASP A 29 -3.13 16.85 -28.13
N SER A 30 -3.17 15.57 -28.46
CA SER A 30 -3.27 14.49 -27.45
C SER A 30 -1.99 14.30 -26.61
N ALA A 31 -0.83 14.69 -27.14
CA ALA A 31 0.42 14.65 -26.39
C ALA A 31 0.48 15.73 -25.30
N LEU A 32 -0.16 16.88 -25.52
CA LEU A 32 -0.25 17.99 -24.56
C LEU A 32 -1.25 17.71 -23.42
N GLU A 33 -2.15 16.74 -23.60
CA GLU A 33 -3.11 16.31 -22.56
C GLU A 33 -2.45 15.47 -21.46
N THR A 34 -1.18 15.14 -21.58
CA THR A 34 -0.43 14.42 -20.54
C THR A 34 0.56 15.33 -19.85
N LEU A 35 0.81 15.07 -18.57
CA LEU A 35 1.84 15.76 -17.80
C LEU A 35 3.23 15.70 -18.48
N ARG A 36 3.54 14.55 -19.08
CA ARG A 36 4.79 14.35 -19.82
C ARG A 36 4.88 15.26 -21.04
N GLY A 37 3.82 15.31 -21.84
CA GLY A 37 3.75 16.17 -23.03
C GLY A 37 3.89 17.67 -22.69
N GLN A 38 3.30 18.12 -21.59
CA GLN A 38 3.45 19.49 -21.12
C GLN A 38 4.90 19.85 -20.75
N ILE A 39 5.61 18.94 -20.07
CA ILE A 39 7.04 19.15 -19.71
C ILE A 39 7.93 19.11 -20.95
N GLU A 40 7.67 18.19 -21.89
CA GLU A 40 8.43 18.10 -23.15
C GLU A 40 8.23 19.36 -24.01
N SER A 41 7.01 19.87 -24.11
CA SER A 41 6.68 21.12 -24.81
C SER A 41 7.40 22.33 -24.19
N LEU A 42 7.37 22.46 -22.85
CA LEU A 42 8.10 23.52 -22.15
C LEU A 42 9.60 23.45 -22.40
N ALA A 43 10.17 22.25 -22.42
CA ALA A 43 11.59 22.03 -22.68
C ALA A 43 11.99 22.46 -24.09
N GLN A 44 11.19 22.09 -25.10
CA GLN A 44 11.42 22.46 -26.48
C GLN A 44 11.29 23.98 -26.70
N THR A 45 10.24 24.60 -26.15
CA THR A 45 10.00 26.04 -26.31
C THR A 45 11.07 26.88 -25.63
N ASN A 46 11.63 26.44 -24.51
CA ASN A 46 12.57 27.23 -23.70
C ASN A 46 14.04 26.73 -23.79
N GLY A 47 14.32 25.75 -24.64
CA GLY A 47 15.68 25.30 -24.96
C GLY A 47 16.43 24.58 -23.82
N PHE A 48 15.74 23.88 -22.93
CA PHE A 48 16.40 23.08 -21.90
C PHE A 48 16.13 21.58 -22.09
N SER A 49 16.99 20.75 -21.50
CA SER A 49 16.85 19.28 -21.56
C SER A 49 16.15 18.71 -20.32
N VAL A 50 15.43 17.57 -20.49
CA VAL A 50 14.78 16.88 -19.38
C VAL A 50 15.20 15.41 -19.38
N SER A 51 15.60 14.89 -18.23
CA SER A 51 15.87 13.47 -18.01
C SER A 51 14.95 12.90 -16.93
N GLY A 52 14.64 11.59 -17.03
CA GLY A 52 13.73 10.92 -16.10
C GLY A 52 12.24 11.04 -16.45
N LEU A 53 11.91 11.38 -17.70
CA LEU A 53 10.52 11.50 -18.19
C LEU A 53 9.67 10.23 -17.99
N TYR A 54 10.30 9.06 -17.89
CA TYR A 54 9.60 7.78 -17.61
C TYR A 54 8.95 7.73 -16.23
N HIS A 55 9.34 8.61 -15.31
CA HIS A 55 8.67 8.74 -14.01
C HIS A 55 7.35 9.49 -14.09
N LEU A 56 7.14 10.30 -15.14
CA LEU A 56 5.93 11.11 -15.31
C LEU A 56 4.76 10.24 -15.77
N LYS A 57 3.82 10.03 -14.87
CA LYS A 57 2.52 9.40 -15.13
C LYS A 57 1.45 10.29 -14.54
N GLY A 58 0.42 10.61 -15.31
CA GLY A 58 -0.70 11.42 -14.88
C GLY A 58 -1.25 12.30 -15.98
N ASP A 59 -2.39 12.89 -15.70
CA ASP A 59 -3.11 13.77 -16.61
C ASP A 59 -2.45 15.15 -16.67
N ALA A 60 -2.79 15.91 -17.70
CA ALA A 60 -2.36 17.28 -17.86
C ALA A 60 -2.79 18.15 -16.67
N VAL A 61 -1.94 19.09 -16.31
CA VAL A 61 -2.23 20.10 -15.29
C VAL A 61 -2.71 21.36 -15.98
N PRO A 62 -3.86 21.97 -15.58
CA PRO A 62 -4.35 23.18 -16.19
C PRO A 62 -3.30 24.28 -16.25
N GLU A 63 -3.29 25.06 -17.34
CA GLU A 63 -2.42 26.22 -17.47
C GLU A 63 -2.74 27.26 -16.40
N GLY A 64 -1.68 27.84 -15.83
CA GLY A 64 -1.76 28.94 -14.87
C GLY A 64 -0.86 30.08 -15.31
N ASP A 65 -1.21 31.29 -14.95
CA ASP A 65 -0.42 32.50 -15.18
C ASP A 65 0.79 32.51 -14.22
N ARG A 66 1.87 31.81 -14.61
CA ARG A 66 3.11 31.68 -13.85
C ARG A 66 4.32 31.83 -14.76
N ASP A 67 5.40 32.29 -14.19
CA ASP A 67 6.69 32.27 -14.87
C ASP A 67 7.15 30.81 -15.14
N LEU A 68 8.14 30.63 -16.01
CA LEU A 68 8.64 29.30 -16.40
C LEU A 68 8.98 28.40 -15.20
N ARG A 69 9.68 28.95 -14.19
CA ARG A 69 10.06 28.19 -12.99
C ARG A 69 8.86 27.81 -12.14
N GLY A 70 7.90 28.71 -11.99
CA GLY A 70 6.63 28.46 -11.30
C GLY A 70 5.78 27.40 -12.01
N ARG A 71 5.77 27.42 -13.35
CA ARG A 71 5.07 26.40 -14.14
C ARG A 71 5.72 25.02 -13.99
N ILE A 72 7.02 24.93 -14.09
CA ILE A 72 7.79 23.69 -13.84
C ILE A 72 7.53 23.17 -12.43
N ALA A 73 7.58 24.02 -11.41
CA ALA A 73 7.32 23.65 -10.03
C ALA A 73 5.89 23.12 -9.82
N GLN A 74 4.91 23.69 -10.51
CA GLN A 74 3.52 23.20 -10.49
C GLN A 74 3.40 21.82 -11.13
N LEU A 75 3.95 21.63 -12.32
CA LEU A 75 3.87 20.37 -13.07
C LEU A 75 4.63 19.25 -12.32
N LEU A 76 5.77 19.55 -11.74
CA LEU A 76 6.61 18.58 -11.03
C LEU A 76 6.36 18.56 -9.52
N ALA A 77 5.31 19.20 -9.02
CA ALA A 77 4.97 19.21 -7.59
C ALA A 77 4.94 17.80 -6.95
N PRO A 78 4.39 16.74 -7.60
CA PRO A 78 4.38 15.38 -7.08
C PRO A 78 5.70 14.61 -7.23
N PHE A 79 6.75 15.21 -7.82
CA PHE A 79 7.99 14.51 -8.17
C PHE A 79 9.20 15.11 -7.45
N ASN A 80 10.20 14.28 -7.20
CA ASN A 80 11.54 14.70 -6.82
C ASN A 80 12.29 15.11 -8.08
N TYR A 81 12.75 16.34 -8.16
CA TYR A 81 13.47 16.86 -9.31
C TYR A 81 14.54 17.87 -8.88
N ALA A 82 15.52 18.06 -9.74
CA ALA A 82 16.54 19.07 -9.62
C ALA A 82 16.57 19.92 -10.90
N ILE A 83 16.74 21.24 -10.75
CA ILE A 83 16.95 22.16 -11.85
C ILE A 83 18.43 22.52 -11.88
N ILE A 84 19.10 22.26 -12.98
CA ILE A 84 20.46 22.67 -13.28
C ILE A 84 20.36 23.96 -14.09
N SER A 85 20.95 25.04 -13.57
CA SER A 85 20.98 26.34 -14.24
C SER A 85 22.30 26.57 -14.95
N ASN A 86 22.25 27.26 -16.10
CA ASN A 86 23.46 27.74 -16.79
C ASN A 86 24.02 29.00 -16.12
N ALA A 87 25.20 29.45 -16.59
CA ALA A 87 25.88 30.61 -16.05
C ALA A 87 25.09 31.93 -16.16
N GLY A 88 24.11 32.02 -17.06
CA GLY A 88 23.21 33.18 -17.25
C GLY A 88 21.93 33.11 -16.38
N GLY A 89 21.80 32.13 -15.47
CA GLY A 89 20.62 31.95 -14.62
C GLY A 89 19.44 31.27 -15.30
N GLY A 90 19.52 30.95 -16.58
CA GLY A 90 18.56 30.15 -17.32
C GLY A 90 18.59 28.68 -16.91
N ILE A 91 17.57 27.93 -17.28
CA ILE A 91 17.51 26.48 -17.06
C ILE A 91 18.30 25.79 -18.17
N ASP A 92 19.24 24.93 -17.79
CA ASP A 92 19.99 24.09 -18.71
C ASP A 92 19.38 22.67 -18.75
N LYS A 93 19.11 22.12 -17.58
CA LYS A 93 18.58 20.76 -17.48
C LYS A 93 17.66 20.57 -16.27
N ILE A 94 16.64 19.74 -16.44
CA ILE A 94 15.82 19.21 -15.34
C ILE A 94 16.06 17.70 -15.24
N VAL A 95 16.34 17.24 -14.02
CA VAL A 95 16.52 15.82 -13.71
C VAL A 95 15.38 15.37 -12.78
N ILE A 96 14.54 14.45 -13.23
CA ILE A 96 13.45 13.88 -12.45
C ILE A 96 13.92 12.52 -11.94
N SER A 97 13.97 12.34 -10.62
CA SER A 97 14.50 11.14 -9.97
C SER A 97 13.41 10.18 -9.45
N GLY A 98 12.13 10.56 -9.54
CA GLY A 98 11.02 9.72 -9.14
C GLY A 98 9.86 10.53 -8.59
N ARG A 99 8.77 9.86 -8.28
CA ARG A 99 7.64 10.49 -7.60
C ARG A 99 8.03 10.80 -6.16
N LYS A 100 7.65 11.97 -5.64
CA LYS A 100 7.71 12.18 -4.19
C LYS A 100 6.91 11.04 -3.57
N SER A 101 7.53 10.18 -2.79
CA SER A 101 6.77 9.40 -1.84
C SER A 101 5.88 10.40 -1.14
N ALA A 102 4.55 10.19 -1.19
CA ALA A 102 3.67 10.87 -0.24
C ALA A 102 4.42 10.80 1.07
N ALA A 103 4.73 11.95 1.66
CA ALA A 103 5.60 12.04 2.83
C ALA A 103 5.22 10.82 3.67
N ARG A 104 6.19 9.91 3.89
CA ARG A 104 5.90 8.67 4.61
C ARG A 104 5.28 9.20 5.87
N GLU A 105 3.95 9.17 5.90
CA GLU A 105 3.19 9.58 7.07
C GLU A 105 3.90 8.80 8.15
N VAL A 106 4.58 9.47 9.06
CA VAL A 106 5.24 8.77 10.18
C VAL A 106 4.10 7.93 10.72
N PRO A 107 4.19 6.58 10.59
CA PRO A 107 3.01 5.76 10.80
C PRO A 107 2.48 6.15 12.14
N GLN A 108 1.31 6.83 12.15
CA GLN A 108 0.72 7.23 13.43
C GLN A 108 0.55 5.92 14.18
N PRO A 109 1.11 5.79 15.37
CA PRO A 109 1.09 4.55 16.11
C PRO A 109 -0.34 4.03 16.14
N ASP A 110 -0.54 2.77 15.77
CA ASP A 110 -1.87 2.19 15.70
C ASP A 110 -2.43 2.09 17.12
N ARG A 111 -3.27 3.06 17.47
CA ARG A 111 -3.93 3.08 18.77
C ARG A 111 -5.21 2.24 18.69
N VAL A 112 -5.12 1.04 19.20
CA VAL A 112 -6.23 0.09 19.28
C VAL A 112 -6.98 0.29 20.61
N ARG A 113 -8.30 0.45 20.52
CA ARG A 113 -9.14 0.47 21.72
C ARG A 113 -9.20 -0.93 22.34
N THR A 114 -9.09 -0.97 23.66
CA THR A 114 -9.19 -2.20 24.44
C THR A 114 -10.43 -2.19 25.32
N LYS A 115 -10.84 -3.36 25.76
CA LYS A 115 -11.79 -3.52 26.86
C LYS A 115 -11.03 -4.05 28.07
N SER A 116 -11.16 -3.38 29.20
CA SER A 116 -10.54 -3.88 30.45
C SER A 116 -11.47 -4.90 31.10
N GLN A 117 -10.93 -6.08 31.43
CA GLN A 117 -11.62 -7.12 32.16
C GLN A 117 -10.66 -7.73 33.19
N ALA A 118 -11.03 -7.68 34.46
CA ALA A 118 -10.21 -8.18 35.58
C ALA A 118 -8.74 -7.71 35.54
N GLY A 119 -8.49 -6.44 35.12
CA GLY A 119 -7.13 -5.87 35.03
C GLY A 119 -6.38 -6.19 33.73
N HIS A 120 -6.90 -7.06 32.90
CA HIS A 120 -6.36 -7.42 31.59
C HIS A 120 -6.97 -6.55 30.48
N GLN A 121 -6.23 -6.39 29.38
CA GLN A 121 -6.69 -5.66 28.19
C GLN A 121 -7.10 -6.67 27.12
N LEU A 122 -8.34 -6.54 26.62
CA LEU A 122 -8.85 -7.35 25.51
C LEU A 122 -8.90 -6.51 24.25
N VAL A 123 -8.51 -7.09 23.13
CA VAL A 123 -8.55 -6.50 21.79
C VAL A 123 -9.39 -7.37 20.86
N ASP A 124 -10.06 -6.71 19.93
CA ASP A 124 -10.71 -7.40 18.82
C ASP A 124 -9.68 -7.63 17.72
N ALA A 125 -9.55 -8.86 17.26
CA ALA A 125 -8.60 -9.30 16.23
C ALA A 125 -9.33 -10.04 15.11
N ILE A 126 -8.71 -10.05 13.92
CA ILE A 126 -9.11 -10.91 12.81
C ILE A 126 -8.00 -11.94 12.61
N LEU A 127 -8.36 -13.21 12.71
CA LEU A 127 -7.48 -14.34 12.48
C LEU A 127 -7.72 -14.88 11.08
N PHE A 128 -6.68 -15.06 10.30
CA PHE A 128 -6.72 -15.66 8.97
C PHE A 128 -6.05 -17.03 9.03
N GLY A 129 -6.84 -18.05 8.78
CA GLY A 129 -6.40 -19.42 8.67
C GLY A 129 -6.22 -19.86 7.22
N LEU A 130 -6.16 -21.15 6.98
CA LEU A 130 -5.95 -21.72 5.65
C LEU A 130 -7.12 -21.46 4.69
N ASN A 131 -6.84 -21.44 3.39
CA ASN A 131 -7.84 -21.36 2.32
C ASN A 131 -8.77 -20.13 2.43
N GLY A 132 -8.24 -18.99 2.90
CA GLY A 132 -8.99 -17.74 3.06
C GLY A 132 -10.02 -17.76 4.20
N GLN A 133 -10.00 -18.76 5.07
CA GLN A 133 -10.85 -18.80 6.26
C GLN A 133 -10.44 -17.66 7.21
N ARG A 134 -11.43 -16.94 7.72
CA ARG A 134 -11.18 -15.87 8.70
C ARG A 134 -12.18 -15.90 9.84
N ARG A 135 -11.72 -15.54 11.02
CA ARG A 135 -12.57 -15.45 12.23
C ARG A 135 -12.25 -14.18 13.00
N ASN A 136 -13.29 -13.50 13.44
CA ASN A 136 -13.16 -12.46 14.44
C ASN A 136 -13.01 -13.11 15.82
N ALA A 137 -12.04 -12.63 16.59
CA ALA A 137 -11.77 -13.13 17.93
C ALA A 137 -11.50 -11.97 18.87
N ARG A 138 -11.91 -12.10 20.12
CA ARG A 138 -11.50 -11.19 21.18
C ARG A 138 -10.41 -11.86 21.99
N LEU A 139 -9.22 -11.26 21.99
CA LEU A 139 -8.04 -11.82 22.59
C LEU A 139 -7.59 -10.97 23.77
N MET A 140 -7.20 -11.62 24.85
CA MET A 140 -6.52 -10.99 25.98
C MET A 140 -5.06 -10.75 25.62
N VAL A 141 -4.59 -9.52 25.78
CA VAL A 141 -3.16 -9.17 25.60
C VAL A 141 -2.36 -9.84 26.71
N ASP A 142 -1.49 -10.78 26.34
CA ASP A 142 -0.68 -11.56 27.26
C ASP A 142 0.78 -11.66 26.79
N THR A 143 1.64 -10.87 27.41
CA THR A 143 3.09 -10.88 27.13
C THR A 143 3.80 -12.10 27.74
N GLY A 144 3.13 -12.86 28.58
CA GLY A 144 3.64 -14.11 29.14
C GLY A 144 3.42 -15.32 28.23
N ALA A 145 2.47 -15.21 27.29
CA ALA A 145 2.23 -16.26 26.30
C ALA A 145 3.17 -16.11 25.10
N SER A 146 3.90 -17.17 24.74
CA SER A 146 4.82 -17.15 23.59
C SER A 146 4.09 -17.18 22.24
N ALA A 147 2.91 -17.77 22.17
CA ALA A 147 2.07 -17.89 20.98
C ALA A 147 0.66 -17.35 21.25
N ILE A 148 -0.11 -17.11 20.19
CA ILE A 148 -1.57 -16.93 20.30
C ILE A 148 -2.14 -18.24 20.83
N VAL A 149 -3.08 -18.17 21.81
CA VAL A 149 -3.74 -19.37 22.36
C VAL A 149 -5.22 -19.31 22.08
N LEU A 150 -5.71 -20.33 21.40
CA LEU A 150 -7.08 -20.44 20.90
C LEU A 150 -7.74 -21.74 21.40
N PRO A 151 -9.08 -21.79 21.47
CA PRO A 151 -9.79 -23.02 21.77
C PRO A 151 -9.69 -24.01 20.60
N ARG A 152 -9.64 -25.29 20.91
CA ARG A 152 -9.53 -26.40 19.96
C ARG A 152 -10.68 -26.43 18.95
N SER A 153 -11.86 -25.99 19.37
CA SER A 153 -13.03 -25.86 18.52
C SER A 153 -12.84 -24.88 17.33
N MET A 154 -11.84 -23.99 17.38
CA MET A 154 -11.53 -23.09 16.27
C MET A 154 -10.70 -23.73 15.16
N ILE A 155 -10.11 -24.91 15.36
CA ILE A 155 -9.26 -25.59 14.36
C ILE A 155 -9.99 -25.72 13.02
N PRO A 156 -11.14 -26.39 12.92
CA PRO A 156 -11.85 -26.54 11.65
C PRO A 156 -12.39 -25.20 11.11
N ALA A 157 -12.75 -24.28 12.01
CA ALA A 157 -13.27 -22.97 11.64
C ALA A 157 -12.22 -22.08 10.95
N LEU A 158 -10.92 -22.35 11.18
CA LEU A 158 -9.79 -21.69 10.54
C LEU A 158 -9.21 -22.52 9.38
N GLY A 159 -9.88 -23.59 8.95
CA GLY A 159 -9.51 -24.39 7.78
C GLY A 159 -8.41 -25.43 8.06
N TYR A 160 -8.07 -25.71 9.32
CA TYR A 160 -7.08 -26.71 9.68
C TYR A 160 -7.73 -28.07 9.91
N VAL A 161 -6.93 -29.13 9.65
CA VAL A 161 -7.26 -30.50 10.01
C VAL A 161 -6.42 -30.87 11.24
N GLU A 162 -7.09 -31.18 12.33
CA GLU A 162 -6.43 -31.36 13.63
C GLU A 162 -5.35 -32.45 13.62
N ALA A 163 -5.59 -33.55 12.89
CA ALA A 163 -4.64 -34.65 12.81
C ALA A 163 -3.31 -34.29 12.10
N GLU A 164 -3.32 -33.20 11.33
CA GLU A 164 -2.15 -32.69 10.61
C GLU A 164 -1.33 -31.68 11.45
N LEU A 165 -1.86 -31.24 12.58
CA LEU A 165 -1.18 -30.27 13.45
C LEU A 165 -0.20 -30.94 14.40
N GLY A 166 0.94 -30.29 14.61
CA GLY A 166 1.96 -30.73 15.56
C GLY A 166 1.45 -30.69 17.00
N GLU A 167 1.87 -31.66 17.81
CA GLU A 167 1.58 -31.64 19.24
C GLU A 167 2.51 -30.66 19.98
N VAL A 168 1.97 -29.96 20.95
CA VAL A 168 2.72 -29.07 21.83
C VAL A 168 2.28 -29.25 23.27
N THR A 169 3.23 -29.14 24.17
CA THR A 169 2.97 -29.04 25.61
C THR A 169 3.41 -27.68 26.09
N MET A 170 2.53 -26.94 26.70
CA MET A 170 2.79 -25.59 27.19
C MET A 170 2.73 -25.56 28.71
N GLN A 171 3.65 -24.82 29.31
CA GLN A 171 3.58 -24.48 30.72
C GLN A 171 2.63 -23.29 30.90
N THR A 172 1.61 -23.43 31.71
CA THR A 172 0.68 -22.37 32.11
C THR A 172 0.74 -22.17 33.64
N ALA A 173 0.10 -21.10 34.10
CA ALA A 173 -0.06 -20.86 35.53
C ALA A 173 -0.77 -22.04 36.27
N ASN A 174 -1.62 -22.80 35.57
CA ASN A 174 -2.40 -23.92 36.08
C ASN A 174 -1.72 -25.29 35.79
N GLY A 175 -0.44 -25.31 35.37
CA GLY A 175 0.29 -26.52 35.04
C GLY A 175 0.52 -26.75 33.57
N LEU A 176 0.86 -27.97 33.19
CA LEU A 176 1.11 -28.36 31.79
C LEU A 176 -0.20 -28.58 31.06
N VAL A 177 -0.33 -27.92 29.89
CA VAL A 177 -1.48 -28.05 28.98
C VAL A 177 -0.99 -28.60 27.66
N LYS A 178 -1.61 -29.68 27.18
CA LYS A 178 -1.38 -30.21 25.83
C LYS A 178 -2.23 -29.47 24.83
N GLY A 179 -1.70 -29.24 23.62
CA GLY A 179 -2.37 -28.59 22.55
C GLY A 179 -1.86 -29.00 21.18
N ARG A 180 -2.37 -28.34 20.19
CA ARG A 180 -1.97 -28.45 18.78
C ARG A 180 -1.37 -27.13 18.31
N MET A 181 -0.30 -27.16 17.53
CA MET A 181 0.37 -25.98 17.02
C MET A 181 0.04 -25.79 15.54
N ALA A 182 -0.29 -24.57 15.16
CA ALA A 182 -0.44 -24.16 13.76
C ALA A 182 0.23 -22.80 13.53
N VAL A 183 0.37 -22.43 12.27
CA VAL A 183 0.77 -21.08 11.85
C VAL A 183 -0.42 -20.45 11.14
N LEU A 184 -0.96 -19.37 11.71
CA LEU A 184 -2.00 -18.56 11.07
C LEU A 184 -1.37 -17.78 9.92
N GLU A 185 -2.02 -17.78 8.74
CA GLU A 185 -1.51 -17.04 7.59
C GLU A 185 -1.33 -15.55 7.91
N ARG A 186 -2.26 -15.00 8.70
CA ARG A 186 -2.24 -13.58 9.09
C ARG A 186 -3.04 -13.34 10.36
N VAL A 187 -2.64 -12.33 11.11
CA VAL A 187 -3.41 -11.79 12.23
C VAL A 187 -3.44 -10.27 12.11
N ALA A 188 -4.62 -9.68 12.27
CA ALA A 188 -4.82 -8.24 12.26
C ALA A 188 -5.45 -7.76 13.57
N VAL A 189 -4.87 -6.73 14.17
CA VAL A 189 -5.36 -6.03 15.36
C VAL A 189 -5.35 -4.54 15.05
N GLY A 190 -6.52 -3.94 14.84
CA GLY A 190 -6.59 -2.58 14.28
C GLY A 190 -5.99 -2.54 12.87
N ARG A 191 -5.01 -1.66 12.67
CA ARG A 191 -4.22 -1.56 11.42
C ARG A 191 -2.92 -2.38 11.45
N SER A 192 -2.54 -2.85 12.63
CA SER A 192 -1.33 -3.66 12.80
C SER A 192 -1.58 -5.08 12.31
N VAL A 193 -0.73 -5.54 11.41
CA VAL A 193 -0.87 -6.83 10.73
C VAL A 193 0.44 -7.60 10.83
N ALA A 194 0.34 -8.89 11.12
CA ALA A 194 1.48 -9.81 11.07
C ALA A 194 1.11 -11.07 10.29
N ASP A 195 1.99 -11.50 9.42
CA ASP A 195 1.87 -12.75 8.68
C ASP A 195 2.61 -13.89 9.44
N ASP A 196 2.28 -15.13 9.15
CA ASP A 196 2.93 -16.33 9.71
C ASP A 196 3.02 -16.31 11.24
N VAL A 197 1.87 -16.19 11.89
CA VAL A 197 1.79 -16.05 13.36
C VAL A 197 1.53 -17.42 14.00
N ALA A 198 2.45 -17.87 14.86
CA ALA A 198 2.28 -19.12 15.60
C ALA A 198 1.08 -19.06 16.55
N ALA A 199 0.24 -20.09 16.52
CA ALA A 199 -0.92 -20.24 17.36
C ALA A 199 -0.98 -21.67 17.94
N ALA A 200 -1.34 -21.77 19.20
CA ALA A 200 -1.57 -23.04 19.89
C ALA A 200 -3.07 -23.20 20.16
N PHE A 201 -3.61 -24.34 19.82
CA PHE A 201 -5.01 -24.72 20.09
C PHE A 201 -5.01 -25.65 21.31
N VAL A 202 -5.76 -25.28 22.34
CA VAL A 202 -5.89 -26.04 23.57
C VAL A 202 -7.34 -26.43 23.81
N GLU A 203 -7.58 -27.37 24.72
CA GLU A 203 -8.96 -27.72 25.12
C GLU A 203 -9.72 -26.47 25.54
N ASP A 204 -10.97 -26.34 25.09
CA ASP A 204 -11.78 -25.14 25.29
C ASP A 204 -11.91 -24.76 26.77
N GLY A 205 -12.02 -25.75 27.65
CA GLY A 205 -12.09 -25.55 29.10
C GLY A 205 -10.80 -25.01 29.74
N ALA A 206 -9.64 -25.19 29.10
CA ALA A 206 -8.36 -24.75 29.64
C ALA A 206 -8.16 -23.22 29.61
N LEU A 207 -8.94 -22.51 28.78
CA LEU A 207 -8.82 -21.06 28.60
C LEU A 207 -9.72 -20.25 29.54
N ALA A 208 -10.57 -20.87 30.33
CA ALA A 208 -11.59 -20.20 31.16
C ALA A 208 -12.36 -19.09 30.37
N GLY A 209 -12.59 -19.33 29.08
CA GLY A 209 -13.25 -18.40 28.16
C GLY A 209 -12.36 -17.29 27.59
N ASN A 210 -11.07 -17.25 27.87
CA ASN A 210 -10.18 -16.19 27.40
C ASN A 210 -9.15 -16.72 26.38
N MET A 211 -9.27 -16.30 25.13
CA MET A 211 -8.23 -16.49 24.12
C MET A 211 -7.09 -15.50 24.35
N LEU A 212 -5.84 -15.88 24.07
CA LEU A 212 -4.67 -15.06 24.37
C LEU A 212 -4.02 -14.54 23.10
N LEU A 213 -3.63 -13.26 23.10
CA LEU A 213 -2.77 -12.64 22.11
C LEU A 213 -1.34 -12.63 22.66
N GLY A 214 -0.53 -13.57 22.20
CA GLY A 214 0.82 -13.79 22.71
C GLY A 214 1.92 -13.11 21.89
N MET A 215 3.16 -13.40 22.28
CA MET A 215 4.36 -12.76 21.71
C MET A 215 4.66 -13.14 20.26
N SER A 216 4.07 -14.22 19.73
CA SER A 216 4.17 -14.53 18.29
C SER A 216 3.62 -13.41 17.40
N PHE A 217 2.63 -12.65 17.91
CA PHE A 217 2.13 -11.42 17.31
C PHE A 217 2.74 -10.18 17.96
N LEU A 218 2.56 -10.01 19.27
CA LEU A 218 2.98 -8.80 20.00
C LEU A 218 4.47 -8.50 19.87
N GLY A 219 5.29 -9.55 19.79
CA GLY A 219 6.74 -9.42 19.64
C GLY A 219 7.20 -8.77 18.35
N ARG A 220 6.33 -8.63 17.35
CA ARG A 220 6.59 -7.94 16.08
C ARG A 220 6.55 -6.43 16.19
N PHE A 221 5.89 -5.92 17.23
CA PHE A 221 5.62 -4.51 17.45
C PHE A 221 6.30 -3.99 18.71
N ARG A 222 6.56 -2.68 18.72
CA ARG A 222 6.78 -1.96 19.97
C ARG A 222 5.40 -1.63 20.55
N MET A 223 5.10 -2.17 21.73
CA MET A 223 3.79 -2.04 22.34
C MET A 223 3.82 -1.10 23.54
N THR A 224 2.84 -0.20 23.60
CA THR A 224 2.58 0.65 24.79
C THR A 224 1.14 0.41 25.25
N ILE A 225 0.94 0.16 26.54
CA ILE A 225 -0.39 -0.04 27.13
C ILE A 225 -0.77 1.21 27.92
N ASP A 226 -1.87 1.85 27.55
CA ASP A 226 -2.48 2.96 28.28
C ASP A 226 -3.77 2.48 28.95
N LYS A 227 -3.66 2.03 30.20
CA LYS A 227 -4.80 1.53 30.98
C LYS A 227 -5.83 2.63 31.29
N ALA A 228 -5.37 3.88 31.45
CA ALA A 228 -6.26 5.00 31.76
C ALA A 228 -7.20 5.34 30.60
N ARG A 229 -6.71 5.16 29.35
CA ARG A 229 -7.47 5.41 28.13
C ARG A 229 -8.06 4.13 27.50
N ASN A 230 -7.88 2.97 28.14
CA ASN A 230 -8.28 1.67 27.59
C ASN A 230 -7.79 1.53 26.14
N SER A 231 -6.49 1.65 25.92
CA SER A 231 -5.90 1.52 24.60
C SER A 231 -4.51 0.87 24.66
N ILE A 232 -4.16 0.20 23.58
CA ILE A 232 -2.77 -0.19 23.29
C ILE A 232 -2.32 0.51 22.03
N THR A 233 -1.05 0.83 21.97
CA THR A 233 -0.38 1.37 20.79
C THR A 233 0.57 0.32 20.27
N LEU A 234 0.49 0.01 18.97
CA LEU A 234 1.36 -0.93 18.27
C LEU A 234 2.12 -0.16 17.18
N GLU A 235 3.44 -0.20 17.24
CA GLU A 235 4.36 0.42 16.28
C GLU A 235 5.25 -0.65 15.69
N ASP A 236 5.46 -0.62 14.38
CA ASP A 236 6.40 -1.51 13.72
C ASP A 236 7.81 -1.33 14.29
N LYS A 237 8.55 -2.44 14.41
CA LYS A 237 9.95 -2.44 14.90
C LYS A 237 10.93 -2.09 13.80
#